data_6ef39714312ae85ebcb82f8ae48fcce8
#
_entry.id   6ef39714312ae85ebcb82f8ae48fcce8
#
_cell.length_a   1.000
_cell.length_b   1.000
_cell.length_c   1.000
_cell.angle_alpha   90.00
_cell.angle_beta   90.00
_cell.angle_gamma   90.00
#
_symmetry.space_group_name_H-M   'P 1'
#
loop_
_entity.id
_entity.type
_entity.pdbx_description
1 polymer ?
#
loop_
_entity_poly.entity_id
_entity_poly.type
_entity_poly.pdbx_seq_one_letter_code
_entity_poly.pdbx_strand_id
1 'polypeptide(L)'
;MVTPNITRWDAKNLEGWTVTNPVDESRKIIDKIKNDVDVIIGVMHMDVDNEYGVYGSGVTDLANACPEFDVIVAAHGHKSIPNMMINNVLVVENKNAGATLSEIHVYLERGLNGKWKVKDRTSENLIIKDYAPDPELTALLAEYDQRAKDDAVTPIGQLVGGDLAPENEIDCLPQAMVQDTALLDFINEVQMYYTGAQVSATALTSMTSQMREGTIRKCDMASIYTYQNTLYKLQMNGWQLRQFMEWSAAFFKTWEPGDVTIAFDSSVRYYL
;
A
#
# COMPACT_ATOMS: atom_id res chain seq x y z
N MET A 1 -7.02 -5.46 13.25
CA MET A 1 -7.73 -4.17 13.05
C MET A 1 -7.26 -3.53 11.74
N VAL A 2 -7.99 -2.54 11.21
CA VAL A 2 -7.64 -1.83 9.97
C VAL A 2 -7.66 -0.32 10.22
N THR A 3 -6.95 0.45 9.40
CA THR A 3 -6.97 1.91 9.47
C THR A 3 -8.39 2.44 9.27
N PRO A 4 -8.83 3.46 10.03
CA PRO A 4 -10.15 4.06 9.85
C PRO A 4 -10.29 4.76 8.49
N ASN A 5 -9.18 5.05 7.82
CA ASN A 5 -9.15 5.63 6.49
C ASN A 5 -9.65 4.68 5.38
N ILE A 6 -9.89 3.40 5.66
CA ILE A 6 -10.49 2.45 4.72
C ILE A 6 -11.80 2.98 4.12
N THR A 7 -12.54 3.79 4.86
CA THR A 7 -13.77 4.45 4.38
C THR A 7 -13.52 5.43 3.23
N ARG A 8 -12.27 5.90 3.03
CA ARG A 8 -11.90 6.79 1.91
C ARG A 8 -11.72 6.02 0.61
N TRP A 9 -11.20 4.79 0.71
CA TRP A 9 -10.86 4.00 -0.48
C TRP A 9 -11.97 3.02 -0.86
N ASP A 10 -12.74 2.57 0.12
CA ASP A 10 -13.67 1.45 -0.04
C ASP A 10 -15.10 1.79 0.44
N ALA A 11 -15.45 3.07 0.39
CA ALA A 11 -16.72 3.59 0.88
C ALA A 11 -17.94 2.81 0.38
N LYS A 12 -17.95 2.43 -0.91
CA LYS A 12 -19.08 1.71 -1.52
C LYS A 12 -19.26 0.31 -0.92
N ASN A 13 -18.17 -0.41 -0.65
CA ASN A 13 -18.22 -1.75 -0.07
C ASN A 13 -18.50 -1.73 1.43
N LEU A 14 -18.32 -0.56 2.05
CA LEU A 14 -18.58 -0.33 3.48
C LEU A 14 -19.92 0.35 3.74
N GLU A 15 -20.79 0.47 2.73
CA GLU A 15 -22.11 1.05 2.91
C GLU A 15 -22.93 0.25 3.95
N GLY A 16 -23.43 0.94 4.97
CA GLY A 16 -24.12 0.32 6.10
C GLY A 16 -23.21 -0.20 7.22
N TRP A 17 -21.88 -0.08 7.08
CA TRP A 17 -20.91 -0.42 8.12
C TRP A 17 -20.42 0.82 8.86
N THR A 18 -20.10 0.66 10.13
CA THR A 18 -19.43 1.70 10.94
C THR A 18 -18.00 1.25 11.24
N VAL A 19 -17.04 2.08 10.89
CA VAL A 19 -15.63 1.87 11.26
C VAL A 19 -15.33 2.71 12.49
N THR A 20 -15.02 2.03 13.60
CA THR A 20 -14.71 2.65 14.88
C THR A 20 -13.22 3.03 14.97
N ASN A 21 -12.87 3.91 15.91
CA ASN A 21 -11.48 4.28 16.14
C ASN A 21 -10.69 3.09 16.71
N PRO A 22 -9.56 2.67 16.09
CA PRO A 22 -8.78 1.52 16.54
C PRO A 22 -8.20 1.66 17.94
N VAL A 23 -7.87 2.87 18.39
CA VAL A 23 -7.37 3.12 19.75
C VAL A 23 -8.45 2.82 20.79
N ASP A 24 -9.67 3.32 20.57
CA ASP A 24 -10.78 3.11 21.48
C ASP A 24 -11.17 1.63 21.55
N GLU A 25 -11.19 0.95 20.42
CA GLU A 25 -11.52 -0.49 20.38
C GLU A 25 -10.40 -1.35 20.98
N SER A 26 -9.14 -1.00 20.76
CA SER A 26 -8.00 -1.67 21.41
C SER A 26 -8.12 -1.57 22.91
N ARG A 27 -8.40 -0.40 23.44
CA ARG A 27 -8.56 -0.18 24.88
C ARG A 27 -9.67 -1.04 25.46
N LYS A 28 -10.85 -1.07 24.81
CA LYS A 28 -11.99 -1.91 25.24
C LYS A 28 -11.66 -3.40 25.26
N ILE A 29 -10.90 -3.88 24.26
CA ILE A 29 -10.52 -5.30 24.16
C ILE A 29 -9.48 -5.63 25.22
N ILE A 30 -8.43 -4.81 25.34
CA ILE A 30 -7.35 -5.00 26.32
C ILE A 30 -7.93 -5.06 27.73
N ASP A 31 -8.85 -4.15 28.09
CA ASP A 31 -9.47 -4.15 29.40
C ASP A 31 -10.25 -5.43 29.74
N LYS A 32 -10.74 -6.13 28.71
CA LYS A 32 -11.42 -7.42 28.88
C LYS A 32 -10.46 -8.59 29.05
N ILE A 33 -9.30 -8.58 28.35
CA ILE A 33 -8.43 -9.77 28.24
C ILE A 33 -7.17 -9.69 29.10
N LYS A 34 -6.69 -8.50 29.49
CA LYS A 34 -5.39 -8.28 30.13
C LYS A 34 -5.12 -9.09 31.41
N ASN A 35 -6.18 -9.59 32.07
CA ASN A 35 -6.03 -10.42 33.26
C ASN A 35 -6.01 -11.93 32.96
N ASP A 36 -6.42 -12.30 31.76
CA ASP A 36 -6.60 -13.69 31.32
C ASP A 36 -5.47 -14.18 30.42
N VAL A 37 -4.60 -13.26 29.97
CA VAL A 37 -3.48 -13.57 29.07
C VAL A 37 -2.16 -13.03 29.63
N ASP A 38 -1.06 -13.63 29.22
CA ASP A 38 0.31 -13.24 29.63
C ASP A 38 1.01 -12.38 28.56
N VAL A 39 0.55 -12.43 27.30
CA VAL A 39 1.11 -11.68 26.16
C VAL A 39 -0.02 -11.12 25.31
N ILE A 40 0.10 -9.87 24.89
CA ILE A 40 -0.86 -9.21 24.01
C ILE A 40 -0.17 -8.78 22.73
N ILE A 41 -0.61 -9.34 21.60
CA ILE A 41 -0.11 -9.04 20.26
C ILE A 41 -1.20 -8.34 19.44
N GLY A 42 -0.90 -7.14 18.95
CA GLY A 42 -1.75 -6.41 18.02
C GLY A 42 -1.40 -6.76 16.58
N VAL A 43 -2.40 -7.14 15.76
CA VAL A 43 -2.24 -7.33 14.31
C VAL A 43 -3.07 -6.26 13.61
N MET A 44 -2.37 -5.30 12.95
CA MET A 44 -2.95 -4.05 12.49
C MET A 44 -2.62 -3.83 11.01
N HIS A 45 -3.63 -3.64 10.18
CA HIS A 45 -3.43 -3.14 8.81
C HIS A 45 -3.46 -1.61 8.84
N MET A 46 -2.40 -1.03 9.36
CA MET A 46 -2.15 0.41 9.52
C MET A 46 -0.65 0.66 9.46
N ASP A 47 -0.25 1.77 8.87
CA ASP A 47 1.15 2.25 8.87
C ASP A 47 1.59 2.62 10.30
N VAL A 48 2.88 2.85 10.46
CA VAL A 48 3.45 3.35 11.74
C VAL A 48 2.92 4.74 12.04
N ASP A 49 2.91 5.62 11.06
CA ASP A 49 2.47 7.02 11.20
C ASP A 49 1.00 7.21 10.84
N ASN A 50 0.39 8.25 11.39
CA ASN A 50 -0.97 8.63 11.05
C ASN A 50 -1.07 9.14 9.63
N GLU A 51 -2.08 8.66 8.91
CA GLU A 51 -2.40 9.12 7.57
C GLU A 51 -3.47 10.23 7.61
N TYR A 52 -3.30 11.23 6.74
CA TYR A 52 -4.24 12.36 6.60
C TYR A 52 -4.53 13.12 7.91
N GLY A 53 -3.64 13.04 8.90
CA GLY A 53 -3.85 13.65 10.21
C GLY A 53 -4.97 13.05 11.05
N VAL A 54 -5.40 11.83 10.74
CA VAL A 54 -6.48 11.14 11.46
C VAL A 54 -5.89 10.39 12.67
N TYR A 55 -6.28 10.78 13.87
CA TYR A 55 -5.87 10.09 15.10
C TYR A 55 -6.31 8.62 15.10
N GLY A 56 -5.40 7.73 15.43
CA GLY A 56 -5.63 6.28 15.46
C GLY A 56 -5.56 5.61 14.09
N SER A 57 -5.10 6.32 13.02
CA SER A 57 -4.86 5.72 11.72
C SER A 57 -3.47 5.10 11.59
N GLY A 58 -2.56 5.36 12.52
CA GLY A 58 -1.24 4.78 12.61
C GLY A 58 -1.02 4.04 13.94
N VAL A 59 -0.14 3.03 13.92
CA VAL A 59 0.12 2.20 15.13
C VAL A 59 0.87 2.95 16.22
N THR A 60 1.50 4.07 15.92
CA THR A 60 2.13 4.96 16.91
C THR A 60 1.12 5.44 17.96
N ASP A 61 -0.08 5.83 17.54
CA ASP A 61 -1.13 6.23 18.47
C ASP A 61 -1.59 5.06 19.33
N LEU A 62 -1.70 3.86 18.74
CA LEU A 62 -2.08 2.66 19.49
C LEU A 62 -1.04 2.29 20.53
N ALA A 63 0.25 2.26 20.17
CA ALA A 63 1.35 1.94 21.08
C ALA A 63 1.42 2.95 22.24
N ASN A 64 1.21 4.24 21.96
CA ASN A 64 1.20 5.28 22.98
C ASN A 64 -0.02 5.20 23.89
N ALA A 65 -1.19 4.89 23.37
CA ALA A 65 -2.44 4.82 24.13
C ALA A 65 -2.60 3.48 24.86
N CYS A 66 -2.01 2.40 24.35
CA CYS A 66 -2.18 1.02 24.83
C CYS A 66 -0.82 0.35 25.07
N PRO A 67 -0.04 0.78 26.08
CA PRO A 67 1.29 0.21 26.36
C PRO A 67 1.23 -1.24 26.88
N GLU A 68 0.07 -1.81 27.05
CA GLU A 68 -0.15 -3.21 27.38
C GLU A 68 0.08 -4.15 26.18
N PHE A 69 0.16 -3.63 24.98
CA PHE A 69 0.66 -4.43 23.86
C PHE A 69 2.14 -4.78 24.07
N ASP A 70 2.47 -6.04 23.92
CA ASP A 70 3.86 -6.47 23.89
C ASP A 70 4.46 -6.30 22.49
N VAL A 71 3.68 -6.62 21.46
CA VAL A 71 4.07 -6.52 20.05
C VAL A 71 2.90 -5.97 19.23
N ILE A 72 3.20 -5.10 18.29
CA ILE A 72 2.28 -4.71 17.21
C ILE A 72 2.90 -5.09 15.88
N VAL A 73 2.20 -5.93 15.10
CA VAL A 73 2.50 -6.21 13.71
C VAL A 73 1.73 -5.22 12.87
N ALA A 74 2.44 -4.24 12.34
CA ALA A 74 1.91 -3.22 11.45
C ALA A 74 1.97 -3.68 9.98
N ALA A 75 1.22 -3.01 9.12
CA ALA A 75 1.19 -3.24 7.67
C ALA A 75 0.71 -1.96 6.97
N HIS A 76 0.38 -2.01 5.67
CA HIS A 76 -0.18 -0.91 4.90
C HIS A 76 0.85 0.10 4.39
N GLY A 77 1.83 0.53 5.20
CA GLY A 77 2.89 1.45 4.77
C GLY A 77 3.92 0.83 3.85
N HIS A 78 3.90 -0.50 3.69
CA HIS A 78 4.85 -1.26 2.86
C HIS A 78 6.33 -1.03 3.25
N LYS A 79 6.56 -0.62 4.49
CA LYS A 79 7.90 -0.32 5.03
C LYS A 79 8.55 -1.60 5.55
N SER A 80 9.88 -1.64 5.54
CA SER A 80 10.62 -2.69 6.24
C SER A 80 11.07 -2.14 7.59
N ILE A 81 10.30 -2.45 8.63
CA ILE A 81 10.59 -2.04 10.01
C ILE A 81 10.83 -3.31 10.82
N PRO A 82 12.11 -3.72 10.96
CA PRO A 82 12.43 -4.97 11.63
C PRO A 82 12.25 -4.89 13.15
N ASN A 83 12.49 -3.73 13.76
CA ASN A 83 12.53 -3.58 15.20
C ASN A 83 12.42 -2.09 15.58
N MET A 84 11.23 -1.66 15.98
CA MET A 84 10.98 -0.29 16.44
C MET A 84 10.29 -0.34 17.80
N MET A 85 10.84 0.36 18.78
CA MET A 85 10.20 0.47 20.10
C MET A 85 9.46 1.78 20.22
N ILE A 86 8.15 1.71 20.48
CA ILE A 86 7.28 2.86 20.74
C ILE A 86 6.60 2.64 22.10
N ASN A 87 6.85 3.50 23.06
CA ASN A 87 6.27 3.42 24.41
C ASN A 87 6.34 2.00 25.01
N ASN A 88 7.50 1.35 24.91
CA ASN A 88 7.75 -0.02 25.34
C ASN A 88 6.94 -1.10 24.62
N VAL A 89 6.39 -0.82 23.43
CA VAL A 89 5.76 -1.79 22.52
C VAL A 89 6.71 -2.06 21.35
N LEU A 90 6.99 -3.34 21.06
CA LEU A 90 7.72 -3.69 19.86
C LEU A 90 6.81 -3.57 18.64
N VAL A 91 7.18 -2.72 17.68
CA VAL A 91 6.47 -2.54 16.42
C VAL A 91 7.31 -3.11 15.28
N VAL A 92 6.69 -3.93 14.45
CA VAL A 92 7.32 -4.52 13.25
C VAL A 92 6.43 -4.32 12.04
N GLU A 93 7.04 -4.10 10.87
CA GLU A 93 6.33 -4.02 9.59
C GLU A 93 7.12 -4.69 8.49
N ASN A 94 6.43 -5.35 7.57
CA ASN A 94 6.99 -5.99 6.40
C ASN A 94 6.73 -5.22 5.11
N LYS A 95 7.63 -5.36 4.15
CA LYS A 95 7.36 -4.95 2.77
C LYS A 95 6.19 -5.74 2.19
N ASN A 96 5.50 -5.12 1.25
CA ASN A 96 4.39 -5.73 0.50
C ASN A 96 4.83 -6.94 -0.34
N ALA A 97 3.85 -7.64 -0.89
CA ALA A 97 4.02 -8.76 -1.82
C ALA A 97 4.91 -9.90 -1.29
N GLY A 98 5.00 -10.07 0.04
CA GLY A 98 5.82 -11.13 0.64
C GLY A 98 7.33 -10.92 0.46
N ALA A 99 7.79 -9.70 0.18
CA ALA A 99 9.21 -9.44 -0.02
C ALA A 99 10.04 -9.66 1.26
N THR A 100 9.43 -9.44 2.43
CA THR A 100 10.04 -9.73 3.74
C THR A 100 9.08 -10.49 4.64
N LEU A 101 9.63 -11.19 5.64
CA LEU A 101 8.94 -11.85 6.74
C LEU A 101 9.56 -11.42 8.05
N SER A 102 8.78 -10.97 9.03
CA SER A 102 9.28 -10.71 10.38
C SER A 102 9.34 -11.99 11.19
N GLU A 103 10.51 -12.32 11.70
CA GLU A 103 10.69 -13.31 12.76
C GLU A 103 10.72 -12.58 14.09
N ILE A 104 9.79 -12.92 14.99
CA ILE A 104 9.59 -12.23 16.27
C ILE A 104 9.80 -13.22 17.40
N HIS A 105 10.71 -12.90 18.33
CA HIS A 105 10.94 -13.67 19.53
C HIS A 105 10.45 -12.91 20.76
N VAL A 106 9.57 -13.53 21.53
CA VAL A 106 9.07 -13.01 22.81
C VAL A 106 9.61 -13.92 23.92
N TYR A 107 10.47 -13.39 24.78
CA TYR A 107 11.08 -14.11 25.88
C TYR A 107 10.27 -13.93 27.15
N LEU A 108 9.85 -15.03 27.75
CA LEU A 108 9.01 -15.02 28.94
C LEU A 108 9.79 -15.47 30.18
N GLU A 109 9.49 -14.86 31.32
CA GLU A 109 9.94 -15.34 32.62
C GLU A 109 8.74 -15.59 33.55
N ARG A 110 8.88 -16.57 34.43
CA ARG A 110 7.81 -16.90 35.36
C ARG A 110 7.96 -16.10 36.64
N GLY A 111 6.97 -15.27 36.96
CA GLY A 111 6.93 -14.49 38.19
C GLY A 111 6.67 -15.36 39.44
N LEU A 112 6.93 -14.82 40.62
CA LEU A 112 6.69 -15.48 41.89
C LEU A 112 5.22 -15.86 42.14
N ASN A 113 4.30 -15.16 41.47
CA ASN A 113 2.87 -15.43 41.50
C ASN A 113 2.41 -16.54 40.54
N GLY A 114 3.38 -17.18 39.87
CA GLY A 114 3.13 -18.23 38.87
C GLY A 114 2.70 -17.76 37.47
N LYS A 115 2.46 -16.45 37.26
CA LYS A 115 2.13 -15.87 35.95
C LYS A 115 3.40 -15.64 35.13
N TRP A 116 3.26 -15.75 33.82
CA TRP A 116 4.33 -15.39 32.89
C TRP A 116 4.35 -13.88 32.68
N LYS A 117 5.52 -13.35 32.43
CA LYS A 117 5.75 -11.94 32.05
C LYS A 117 6.71 -11.89 30.89
N VAL A 118 6.48 -10.96 29.99
CA VAL A 118 7.43 -10.66 28.92
C VAL A 118 8.69 -10.03 29.53
N LYS A 119 9.81 -10.73 29.38
CA LYS A 119 11.12 -10.28 29.83
C LYS A 119 11.83 -9.45 28.77
N ASP A 120 11.73 -9.91 27.52
CA ASP A 120 12.38 -9.26 26.37
C ASP A 120 11.67 -9.66 25.09
N ARG A 121 11.91 -8.90 24.01
CA ARG A 121 11.39 -9.16 22.67
C ARG A 121 12.35 -8.61 21.63
N THR A 122 12.59 -9.41 20.60
CA THR A 122 13.44 -9.08 19.47
C THR A 122 12.75 -9.43 18.17
N SER A 123 13.12 -8.78 17.09
CA SER A 123 12.62 -9.12 15.77
C SER A 123 13.63 -8.74 14.70
N GLU A 124 13.57 -9.48 13.60
CA GLU A 124 14.27 -9.17 12.36
C GLU A 124 13.38 -9.40 11.15
N ASN A 125 13.67 -8.72 10.03
CA ASN A 125 12.99 -8.94 8.77
C ASN A 125 13.86 -9.78 7.84
N LEU A 126 13.42 -11.00 7.56
CA LEU A 126 14.04 -11.93 6.63
C LEU A 126 13.67 -11.57 5.21
N ILE A 127 14.64 -11.58 4.29
CA ILE A 127 14.39 -11.33 2.86
C ILE A 127 13.98 -12.63 2.20
N ILE A 128 12.72 -12.74 1.78
CA ILE A 128 12.14 -14.02 1.33
C ILE A 128 12.82 -14.59 0.09
N LYS A 129 13.30 -13.75 -0.84
CA LYS A 129 14.03 -14.22 -2.03
C LYS A 129 15.31 -15.03 -1.72
N ASP A 130 15.83 -14.91 -0.50
CA ASP A 130 17.05 -15.63 -0.08
C ASP A 130 16.74 -17.06 0.41
N TYR A 131 15.46 -17.45 0.44
CA TYR A 131 14.99 -18.78 0.84
C TYR A 131 14.45 -19.55 -0.36
N ALA A 132 14.71 -20.85 -0.40
CA ALA A 132 14.14 -21.74 -1.41
C ALA A 132 12.63 -21.90 -1.16
N PRO A 133 11.80 -21.96 -2.23
CA PRO A 133 10.38 -22.29 -2.08
C PRO A 133 10.18 -23.66 -1.44
N ASP A 134 9.17 -23.79 -0.61
CA ASP A 134 8.75 -25.07 -0.05
C ASP A 134 8.24 -25.98 -1.18
N PRO A 135 8.82 -27.18 -1.36
CA PRO A 135 8.48 -28.07 -2.49
C PRO A 135 7.06 -28.64 -2.41
N GLU A 136 6.53 -28.88 -1.21
CA GLU A 136 5.17 -29.41 -1.03
C GLU A 136 4.14 -28.33 -1.38
N LEU A 137 4.31 -27.10 -0.86
CA LEU A 137 3.43 -25.99 -1.22
C LEU A 137 3.53 -25.63 -2.69
N THR A 138 4.74 -25.66 -3.27
CA THR A 138 4.94 -25.43 -4.70
C THR A 138 4.14 -26.43 -5.54
N ALA A 139 4.21 -27.70 -5.19
CA ALA A 139 3.45 -28.75 -5.90
C ALA A 139 1.94 -28.59 -5.71
N LEU A 140 1.49 -28.25 -4.50
CA LEU A 140 0.07 -28.05 -4.19
C LEU A 140 -0.53 -26.87 -4.97
N LEU A 141 0.24 -25.81 -5.15
CA LEU A 141 -0.21 -24.57 -5.80
C LEU A 141 0.06 -24.52 -7.30
N ALA A 142 0.76 -25.51 -7.87
CA ALA A 142 1.22 -25.50 -9.27
C ALA A 142 0.09 -25.27 -10.29
N GLU A 143 -1.08 -25.91 -10.10
CA GLU A 143 -2.22 -25.72 -11.00
C GLU A 143 -2.75 -24.28 -10.97
N TYR A 144 -2.86 -23.70 -9.78
CA TYR A 144 -3.36 -22.32 -9.62
C TYR A 144 -2.37 -21.29 -10.18
N ASP A 145 -1.08 -21.49 -9.95
CA ASP A 145 -0.01 -20.66 -10.50
C ASP A 145 0.00 -20.71 -12.03
N GLN A 146 -0.12 -21.90 -12.62
CA GLN A 146 -0.18 -22.04 -14.08
C GLN A 146 -1.43 -21.35 -14.65
N ARG A 147 -2.60 -21.55 -14.05
CA ARG A 147 -3.84 -20.88 -14.49
C ARG A 147 -3.74 -19.36 -14.41
N ALA A 148 -3.13 -18.83 -13.37
CA ALA A 148 -2.92 -17.38 -13.23
C ALA A 148 -1.97 -16.84 -14.32
N LYS A 149 -0.90 -17.56 -14.62
CA LYS A 149 0.04 -17.24 -15.71
C LYS A 149 -0.63 -17.27 -17.08
N ASP A 150 -1.41 -18.31 -17.35
CA ASP A 150 -2.14 -18.48 -18.62
C ASP A 150 -3.17 -17.35 -18.81
N ASP A 151 -3.89 -16.98 -17.74
CA ASP A 151 -4.84 -15.87 -17.77
C ASP A 151 -4.15 -14.52 -17.99
N ALA A 152 -3.03 -14.29 -17.33
CA ALA A 152 -2.26 -13.05 -17.43
C ALA A 152 -1.79 -12.75 -18.86
N VAL A 153 -1.42 -13.77 -19.64
CA VAL A 153 -0.95 -13.62 -21.01
C VAL A 153 -2.07 -13.66 -22.06
N THR A 154 -3.35 -13.74 -21.64
CA THR A 154 -4.49 -13.73 -22.55
C THR A 154 -4.51 -12.45 -23.38
N PRO A 155 -4.52 -12.54 -24.72
CA PRO A 155 -4.63 -11.38 -25.59
C PRO A 155 -5.99 -10.69 -25.43
N ILE A 156 -5.99 -9.37 -25.34
CA ILE A 156 -7.21 -8.54 -25.22
C ILE A 156 -7.29 -7.45 -26.26
N GLY A 157 -6.23 -7.21 -27.02
CA GLY A 157 -6.19 -6.18 -28.03
C GLY A 157 -4.89 -6.17 -28.82
N GLN A 158 -4.78 -5.18 -29.69
CA GLN A 158 -3.60 -4.94 -30.53
C GLN A 158 -3.30 -3.44 -30.53
N LEU A 159 -2.09 -3.06 -30.18
CA LEU A 159 -1.59 -1.69 -30.36
C LEU A 159 -0.83 -1.59 -31.69
N VAL A 160 -1.16 -0.60 -32.48
CA VAL A 160 -0.54 -0.31 -33.78
C VAL A 160 -0.15 1.15 -33.83
N GLY A 161 0.99 1.45 -34.39
CA GLY A 161 1.45 2.83 -34.62
C GLY A 161 2.52 3.32 -33.65
N GLY A 162 3.11 2.40 -32.89
CA GLY A 162 4.21 2.66 -31.96
C GLY A 162 3.86 2.47 -30.49
N ASP A 163 4.86 2.54 -29.65
CA ASP A 163 4.73 2.47 -28.20
C ASP A 163 4.02 3.70 -27.62
N LEU A 164 3.19 3.52 -26.59
CA LEU A 164 2.48 4.65 -25.96
C LEU A 164 3.37 5.52 -25.08
N ALA A 165 4.51 5.03 -24.64
CA ALA A 165 5.54 5.84 -24.00
C ALA A 165 6.92 5.46 -24.53
N PRO A 166 7.84 6.43 -24.70
CA PRO A 166 9.21 6.14 -25.10
C PRO A 166 10.00 5.41 -24.00
N GLU A 167 11.22 4.98 -24.33
CA GLU A 167 12.15 4.45 -23.34
C GLU A 167 12.47 5.49 -22.26
N ASN A 168 12.70 5.01 -21.05
CA ASN A 168 13.08 5.87 -19.93
C ASN A 168 14.47 6.47 -20.15
N GLU A 169 14.61 7.77 -20.08
CA GLU A 169 15.90 8.47 -20.12
C GLU A 169 16.64 8.39 -18.78
N ILE A 170 15.90 8.21 -17.70
CA ILE A 170 16.43 8.13 -16.34
C ILE A 170 16.06 6.75 -15.79
N ASP A 171 17.05 6.02 -15.30
CA ASP A 171 16.84 4.72 -14.67
C ASP A 171 15.84 4.82 -13.51
N CYS A 172 14.91 3.87 -13.46
CA CYS A 172 13.86 3.80 -12.43
C CYS A 172 12.85 4.94 -12.45
N LEU A 173 12.84 5.80 -13.48
CA LEU A 173 11.83 6.85 -13.63
C LEU A 173 11.10 6.70 -14.97
N PRO A 174 9.81 6.33 -14.98
CA PRO A 174 9.03 6.21 -16.21
C PRO A 174 9.03 7.51 -17.01
N GLN A 175 9.26 7.43 -18.32
CA GLN A 175 9.28 8.61 -19.20
C GLN A 175 7.96 9.39 -19.13
N ALA A 176 6.84 8.69 -18.97
CA ALA A 176 5.53 9.30 -18.78
C ALA A 176 5.37 10.11 -17.49
N MET A 177 6.32 10.05 -16.56
CA MET A 177 6.35 10.93 -15.38
C MET A 177 7.06 12.26 -15.62
N VAL A 178 7.87 12.36 -16.65
CA VAL A 178 8.71 13.55 -16.92
C VAL A 178 8.32 14.30 -18.18
N GLN A 179 7.53 13.68 -19.05
CA GLN A 179 6.99 14.33 -20.24
C GLN A 179 5.57 13.84 -20.55
N ASP A 180 4.88 14.59 -21.38
CA ASP A 180 3.62 14.18 -21.97
C ASP A 180 3.80 12.95 -22.88
N THR A 181 2.90 11.97 -22.77
CA THR A 181 2.98 10.71 -23.53
C THR A 181 1.59 10.20 -23.92
N ALA A 182 1.51 9.52 -25.04
CA ALA A 182 0.30 8.87 -25.52
C ALA A 182 -0.28 7.86 -24.50
N LEU A 183 0.53 7.36 -23.56
CA LEU A 183 0.06 6.50 -22.47
C LEU A 183 -0.89 7.25 -21.52
N LEU A 184 -0.51 8.46 -21.13
CA LEU A 184 -1.33 9.28 -20.22
C LEU A 184 -2.56 9.81 -20.95
N ASP A 185 -2.42 10.21 -22.21
CA ASP A 185 -3.55 10.59 -23.05
C ASP A 185 -4.57 9.44 -23.15
N PHE A 186 -4.11 8.23 -23.45
CA PHE A 186 -4.97 7.06 -23.54
C PHE A 186 -5.77 6.82 -22.25
N ILE A 187 -5.10 6.88 -21.10
CA ILE A 187 -5.78 6.70 -19.80
C ILE A 187 -6.82 7.80 -19.59
N ASN A 188 -6.45 9.06 -19.84
CA ASN A 188 -7.36 10.21 -19.70
C ASN A 188 -8.55 10.13 -20.66
N GLU A 189 -8.35 9.75 -21.91
CA GLU A 189 -9.43 9.56 -22.89
C GLU A 189 -10.42 8.47 -22.45
N VAL A 190 -9.91 7.33 -21.95
CA VAL A 190 -10.77 6.27 -21.41
C VAL A 190 -11.60 6.78 -20.23
N GLN A 191 -10.99 7.52 -19.30
CA GLN A 191 -11.70 8.09 -18.16
C GLN A 191 -12.77 9.11 -18.60
N MET A 192 -12.45 9.98 -19.54
CA MET A 192 -13.41 10.94 -20.10
C MET A 192 -14.55 10.26 -20.85
N TYR A 193 -14.26 9.21 -21.60
CA TYR A 193 -15.27 8.43 -22.30
C TYR A 193 -16.33 7.84 -21.35
N TYR A 194 -15.90 7.22 -20.26
CA TYR A 194 -16.82 6.60 -19.31
C TYR A 194 -17.54 7.58 -18.39
N THR A 195 -16.94 8.73 -18.10
CA THR A 195 -17.52 9.74 -17.18
C THR A 195 -18.28 10.84 -17.90
N GLY A 196 -17.99 11.08 -19.18
CA GLY A 196 -18.46 12.26 -19.90
C GLY A 196 -17.92 13.56 -19.28
N ALA A 197 -16.75 13.53 -18.63
CA ALA A 197 -16.08 14.71 -18.10
C ALA A 197 -15.43 15.51 -19.22
N GLN A 198 -15.19 16.81 -18.98
CA GLN A 198 -14.52 17.70 -19.94
C GLN A 198 -13.01 17.70 -19.79
N VAL A 199 -12.51 17.30 -18.62
CA VAL A 199 -11.12 17.20 -18.25
C VAL A 199 -10.96 15.91 -17.45
N SER A 200 -9.84 15.23 -17.60
CA SER A 200 -9.48 14.08 -16.80
C SER A 200 -8.11 14.31 -16.15
N ALA A 201 -7.87 13.64 -15.05
CA ALA A 201 -6.57 13.62 -14.41
C ALA A 201 -6.25 12.19 -13.98
N THR A 202 -5.03 11.74 -14.27
CA THR A 202 -4.56 10.41 -13.91
C THR A 202 -3.16 10.45 -13.31
N ALA A 203 -2.78 9.38 -12.65
CA ALA A 203 -1.44 9.16 -12.15
C ALA A 203 -0.93 7.80 -12.62
N LEU A 204 0.37 7.68 -12.80
CA LEU A 204 1.01 6.38 -12.94
C LEU A 204 1.14 5.73 -11.57
N THR A 205 0.64 4.50 -11.45
CA THR A 205 0.65 3.72 -10.22
C THR A 205 1.81 2.72 -10.15
N SER A 206 2.57 2.57 -11.25
CA SER A 206 3.70 1.66 -11.34
C SER A 206 4.87 2.31 -12.06
N MET A 207 6.08 2.06 -11.55
CA MET A 207 7.34 2.46 -12.20
C MET A 207 7.62 1.70 -13.50
N THR A 208 6.86 0.64 -13.77
CA THR A 208 6.97 -0.18 -14.98
C THR A 208 5.83 0.05 -15.97
N SER A 209 4.99 1.08 -15.71
CA SER A 209 3.87 1.41 -16.60
C SER A 209 4.37 1.71 -18.01
N GLN A 210 4.01 0.84 -18.94
CA GLN A 210 4.39 0.93 -20.34
C GLN A 210 3.38 0.14 -21.18
N MET A 211 3.16 0.58 -22.43
CA MET A 211 2.40 -0.19 -23.41
C MET A 211 3.14 -0.17 -24.74
N ARG A 212 3.62 -1.33 -25.15
CA ARG A 212 4.40 -1.53 -26.35
C ARG A 212 3.53 -1.86 -27.55
N GLU A 213 3.98 -1.47 -28.73
CA GLU A 213 3.36 -1.89 -29.99
C GLU A 213 3.31 -3.42 -30.08
N GLY A 214 2.18 -3.93 -30.55
CA GLY A 214 1.94 -5.37 -30.69
C GLY A 214 0.71 -5.86 -29.95
N THR A 215 0.73 -7.14 -29.57
CA THR A 215 -0.38 -7.77 -28.84
C THR A 215 -0.46 -7.26 -27.42
N ILE A 216 -1.62 -6.72 -27.05
CA ILE A 216 -1.93 -6.29 -25.68
C ILE A 216 -2.53 -7.47 -24.92
N ARG A 217 -2.03 -7.75 -23.74
CA ARG A 217 -2.43 -8.83 -22.85
C ARG A 217 -3.04 -8.27 -21.57
N LYS A 218 -3.73 -9.12 -20.79
CA LYS A 218 -4.27 -8.70 -19.48
C LYS A 218 -3.21 -8.15 -18.54
N CYS A 219 -2.02 -8.75 -18.47
CA CYS A 219 -0.92 -8.27 -17.63
C CYS A 219 -0.41 -6.88 -18.02
N ASP A 220 -0.47 -6.50 -19.30
CA ASP A 220 -0.08 -5.17 -19.75
C ASP A 220 -1.02 -4.10 -19.17
N MET A 221 -2.32 -4.39 -19.10
CA MET A 221 -3.30 -3.51 -18.44
C MET A 221 -3.09 -3.43 -16.93
N ALA A 222 -2.75 -4.55 -16.29
CA ALA A 222 -2.45 -4.57 -14.86
C ALA A 222 -1.20 -3.74 -14.50
N SER A 223 -0.25 -3.59 -15.41
CA SER A 223 0.92 -2.72 -15.22
C SER A 223 0.57 -1.23 -15.25
N ILE A 224 -0.51 -0.86 -15.92
CA ILE A 224 -0.99 0.53 -16.06
C ILE A 224 -1.98 0.86 -14.94
N TYR A 225 -2.93 -0.04 -14.68
CA TYR A 225 -3.99 0.10 -13.69
C TYR A 225 -3.93 -1.07 -12.70
N THR A 226 -3.10 -0.92 -11.67
CA THR A 226 -2.79 -1.99 -10.70
C THR A 226 -3.93 -2.23 -9.72
N TYR A 227 -4.73 -1.18 -9.41
CA TYR A 227 -5.75 -1.22 -8.36
C TYR A 227 -7.16 -1.07 -8.95
N GLN A 228 -8.13 -1.77 -8.33
CA GLN A 228 -9.55 -1.62 -8.65
C GLN A 228 -10.10 -0.33 -8.03
N ASN A 229 -9.77 0.81 -8.60
CA ASN A 229 -10.24 2.10 -8.14
C ASN A 229 -11.57 2.49 -8.82
N THR A 230 -12.35 3.33 -8.14
CA THR A 230 -13.57 3.89 -8.69
C THR A 230 -13.27 5.22 -9.37
N LEU A 231 -13.88 5.46 -10.55
CA LEU A 231 -13.83 6.75 -11.19
C LEU A 231 -14.78 7.73 -10.50
N TYR A 232 -14.27 8.92 -10.19
CA TYR A 232 -15.05 10.02 -9.66
C TYR A 232 -15.20 11.13 -10.70
N LYS A 233 -16.41 11.63 -10.86
CA LYS A 233 -16.69 12.84 -11.62
C LYS A 233 -16.94 13.99 -10.65
N LEU A 234 -16.09 14.99 -10.67
CA LEU A 234 -16.15 16.15 -9.80
C LEU A 234 -16.62 17.37 -10.57
N GLN A 235 -17.37 18.25 -9.92
CA GLN A 235 -17.66 19.58 -10.44
C GLN A 235 -16.68 20.57 -9.84
N MET A 236 -15.92 21.24 -10.69
CA MET A 236 -14.89 22.20 -10.28
C MET A 236 -15.05 23.50 -11.06
N ASN A 237 -14.71 24.65 -10.45
CA ASN A 237 -14.53 25.90 -11.17
C ASN A 237 -13.07 26.06 -11.63
N GLY A 238 -12.80 27.02 -12.51
CA GLY A 238 -11.46 27.23 -13.07
C GLY A 238 -10.39 27.55 -12.02
N TRP A 239 -10.75 28.21 -10.91
CA TRP A 239 -9.83 28.45 -9.82
C TRP A 239 -9.41 27.16 -9.09
N GLN A 240 -10.37 26.29 -8.80
CA GLN A 240 -10.09 24.99 -8.16
C GLN A 240 -9.25 24.10 -9.07
N LEU A 241 -9.54 24.05 -10.37
CA LEU A 241 -8.74 23.31 -11.33
C LEU A 241 -7.30 23.85 -11.35
N ARG A 242 -7.12 25.18 -11.40
CA ARG A 242 -5.79 25.79 -11.33
C ARG A 242 -5.04 25.42 -10.06
N GLN A 243 -5.69 25.46 -8.88
CA GLN A 243 -5.06 25.05 -7.62
C GLN A 243 -4.62 23.58 -7.65
N PHE A 244 -5.41 22.70 -8.25
CA PHE A 244 -5.06 21.30 -8.41
C PHE A 244 -3.83 21.12 -9.33
N MET A 245 -3.77 21.86 -10.45
CA MET A 245 -2.62 21.84 -11.36
C MET A 245 -1.34 22.37 -10.68
N GLU A 246 -1.44 23.50 -9.97
CA GLU A 246 -0.32 24.07 -9.24
C GLU A 246 0.21 23.13 -8.14
N TRP A 247 -0.69 22.47 -7.43
CA TRP A 247 -0.34 21.47 -6.44
C TRP A 247 0.38 20.26 -7.08
N SER A 248 -0.12 19.74 -8.17
CA SER A 248 0.51 18.65 -8.90
C SER A 248 1.89 19.04 -9.44
N ALA A 249 2.01 20.24 -10.03
CA ALA A 249 3.26 20.74 -10.57
C ALA A 249 4.32 21.05 -9.49
N ALA A 250 3.90 21.34 -8.25
CA ALA A 250 4.81 21.64 -7.15
C ALA A 250 5.79 20.52 -6.82
N PHE A 251 5.44 19.28 -7.15
CA PHE A 251 6.34 18.15 -7.01
C PHE A 251 7.68 18.37 -7.75
N PHE A 252 7.65 18.81 -8.99
CA PHE A 252 8.88 18.99 -9.80
C PHE A 252 9.85 20.03 -9.22
N LYS A 253 9.38 20.87 -8.29
CA LYS A 253 10.24 21.85 -7.57
C LYS A 253 11.00 21.22 -6.42
N THR A 254 10.56 20.10 -5.91
CA THR A 254 11.12 19.43 -4.72
C THR A 254 11.81 18.10 -5.03
N TRP A 255 11.73 17.66 -6.29
CA TRP A 255 12.35 16.39 -6.69
C TRP A 255 13.88 16.54 -6.78
N GLU A 256 14.60 15.62 -6.14
CA GLU A 256 16.04 15.46 -6.27
C GLU A 256 16.36 14.06 -6.82
N PRO A 257 17.51 13.86 -7.51
CA PRO A 257 17.93 12.55 -7.97
C PRO A 257 18.00 11.55 -6.79
N GLY A 258 17.23 10.48 -6.90
CA GLY A 258 17.11 9.48 -5.83
C GLY A 258 15.78 9.51 -5.06
N ASP A 259 14.97 10.54 -5.20
CA ASP A 259 13.65 10.68 -4.56
C ASP A 259 12.55 9.81 -5.18
N VAL A 260 12.93 8.83 -5.98
CA VAL A 260 12.00 7.97 -6.73
C VAL A 260 11.03 7.23 -5.81
N THR A 261 11.48 6.83 -4.63
CA THR A 261 10.64 6.19 -3.61
C THR A 261 9.68 7.16 -2.93
N ILE A 262 10.06 8.40 -2.74
CA ILE A 262 9.21 9.44 -2.14
C ILE A 262 8.10 9.86 -3.12
N ALA A 263 8.39 9.85 -4.41
CA ALA A 263 7.41 10.10 -5.45
C ALA A 263 6.25 9.10 -5.46
N PHE A 264 6.49 7.90 -4.95
CA PHE A 264 5.50 6.81 -4.93
C PHE A 264 4.59 6.84 -3.70
N ASP A 265 5.12 7.21 -2.54
CA ASP A 265 4.39 7.07 -1.28
C ASP A 265 3.61 8.31 -0.86
N SER A 266 3.98 9.49 -1.29
CA SER A 266 3.46 10.71 -0.65
C SER A 266 2.62 11.61 -1.54
N SER A 267 2.65 11.47 -2.84
CA SER A 267 1.84 12.32 -3.71
C SER A 267 1.55 11.65 -5.03
N VAL A 268 0.33 11.27 -5.17
CA VAL A 268 -0.23 10.92 -6.47
C VAL A 268 -0.12 12.17 -7.35
N ARG A 269 0.67 12.09 -8.41
CA ARG A 269 0.71 13.12 -9.42
C ARG A 269 -0.35 12.86 -10.43
N TYR A 270 -1.03 13.91 -10.76
CA TYR A 270 -2.07 13.86 -11.77
C TYR A 270 -1.56 14.57 -13.02
N TYR A 271 -1.71 13.90 -14.13
CA TYR A 271 -1.49 14.41 -15.46
C TYR A 271 -2.86 14.71 -16.07
N LEU A 272 -3.01 15.89 -16.64
CA LEU A 272 -4.26 16.38 -17.23
C LEU A 272 -4.27 16.16 -18.72
#